data_d9222863d6c99ecf0032c6f3ba609495
#
_entry.id   d9222863d6c99ecf0032c6f3ba609495
#
_cell.length_a   1.000
_cell.length_b   1.000
_cell.length_c   1.000
_cell.angle_alpha   90.00
_cell.angle_beta   90.00
_cell.angle_gamma   90.00
#
_symmetry.space_group_name_H-M   'P 1'
#
loop_
_entity.id
_entity.type
_entity.pdbx_description
1 polymer ?
#
loop_
_entity_poly.entity_id
_entity_poly.type
_entity_poly.pdbx_seq_one_letter_code
_entity_poly.pdbx_strand_id
1 'polypeptide(L)'
;MRKFMLAVWVAVFTFSVWAVTDVPALTGRVVDRAGIFPESDRRELTEQLEEFERITGGQMAVLTVPTLDGEPIEDFSIRVAEAWKLGYQGKDNGILLLIVPPERQMRLEVGYGWEHLVTDARAGDVIRAMVPGFLEKQYAQAVAQAIRHLQGLIGTGSGPTAKGGLIFWGILAAFVTAVGWSVYKFGKWVLKPQSPKEIRKFSLKTKGGSSYSCHSGGFGGGGFRGGGGGGFSGGGG
;
A
#
# COMPACT_ATOMS: atom_id res chain seq x y z
N MET A 1 -32.56 46.86 43.66
CA MET A 1 -32.08 45.46 43.49
C MET A 1 -32.15 45.00 42.04
N ARG A 2 -33.20 45.28 41.24
CA ARG A 2 -33.26 44.84 39.80
C ARG A 2 -32.17 45.37 38.89
N LYS A 3 -31.60 46.54 39.15
CA LYS A 3 -30.49 47.14 38.33
C LYS A 3 -29.14 46.52 38.63
N PHE A 4 -28.95 45.94 39.81
CA PHE A 4 -27.70 45.22 40.18
C PHE A 4 -27.67 43.83 39.57
N MET A 5 -28.78 43.13 39.43
CA MET A 5 -28.83 41.83 38.79
C MET A 5 -28.54 41.85 37.28
N LEU A 6 -28.90 42.94 36.59
CA LEU A 6 -28.61 43.11 35.15
C LEU A 6 -27.11 43.38 34.90
N ALA A 7 -26.43 44.08 35.81
CA ALA A 7 -24.99 44.34 35.70
C ALA A 7 -24.16 43.07 35.92
N VAL A 8 -24.62 42.15 36.76
CA VAL A 8 -23.94 40.86 36.98
C VAL A 8 -24.11 39.90 35.78
N TRP A 9 -25.26 39.97 35.10
CA TRP A 9 -25.50 39.14 33.90
C TRP A 9 -24.65 39.57 32.69
N VAL A 10 -24.36 40.88 32.55
CA VAL A 10 -23.50 41.41 31.48
C VAL A 10 -22.02 41.13 31.73
N ALA A 11 -21.59 40.97 32.97
CA ALA A 11 -20.18 40.66 33.32
C ALA A 11 -19.83 39.15 33.11
N VAL A 12 -20.80 38.26 32.97
CA VAL A 12 -20.53 36.83 32.77
C VAL A 12 -20.41 36.46 31.26
N PHE A 13 -20.79 37.35 30.36
CA PHE A 13 -20.51 37.22 28.94
C PHE A 13 -19.10 37.73 28.61
N THR A 14 -18.07 37.22 29.33
CA THR A 14 -16.71 37.34 28.84
C THR A 14 -16.61 36.51 27.59
N PHE A 15 -16.60 37.18 26.44
CA PHE A 15 -16.19 36.60 25.18
C PHE A 15 -14.84 35.90 25.41
N SER A 16 -14.83 34.59 25.37
CA SER A 16 -13.60 33.83 25.20
C SER A 16 -13.07 34.22 23.81
N VAL A 17 -12.23 35.22 23.73
CA VAL A 17 -11.41 35.49 22.55
C VAL A 17 -10.49 34.30 22.43
N TRP A 18 -10.80 33.41 21.55
CA TRP A 18 -9.90 32.30 21.19
C TRP A 18 -8.68 32.97 20.56
N ALA A 19 -7.54 32.86 21.21
CA ALA A 19 -6.30 33.30 20.62
C ALA A 19 -6.05 32.40 19.39
N VAL A 20 -6.06 32.99 18.23
CA VAL A 20 -5.72 32.29 16.99
C VAL A 20 -4.20 32.19 16.98
N THR A 21 -3.68 30.97 17.02
CA THR A 21 -2.22 30.70 16.99
C THR A 21 -1.63 31.19 15.66
N ASP A 22 -0.51 31.91 15.74
CA ASP A 22 0.13 32.45 14.54
C ASP A 22 0.75 31.33 13.69
N VAL A 23 0.53 31.40 12.37
CA VAL A 23 1.07 30.41 11.43
C VAL A 23 2.54 30.75 11.16
N PRO A 24 3.49 29.86 11.52
CA PRO A 24 4.89 30.10 11.27
C PRO A 24 5.22 30.11 9.78
N ALA A 25 6.20 30.92 9.38
CA ALA A 25 6.68 30.94 8.01
C ALA A 25 7.33 29.59 7.63
N LEU A 26 7.10 29.13 6.41
CA LEU A 26 7.74 27.93 5.85
C LEU A 26 9.22 28.26 5.55
N THR A 27 10.11 27.96 6.48
CA THR A 27 11.56 28.21 6.33
C THR A 27 12.31 27.01 5.77
N GLY A 28 11.66 25.86 5.64
CA GLY A 28 12.23 24.61 5.15
C GLY A 28 11.22 23.48 5.27
N ARG A 29 11.60 22.27 4.89
CA ARG A 29 10.71 21.09 4.99
C ARG A 29 10.45 20.66 6.44
N VAL A 30 11.35 20.99 7.35
CA VAL A 30 11.21 20.78 8.79
C VAL A 30 11.25 22.13 9.50
N VAL A 31 10.12 22.55 10.05
CA VAL A 31 9.96 23.77 10.83
C VAL A 31 9.76 23.38 12.29
N ASP A 32 10.84 23.41 13.07
CA ASP A 32 10.83 23.00 14.47
C ASP A 32 10.73 24.20 15.41
N ARG A 33 9.49 24.58 15.76
CA ARG A 33 9.19 25.65 16.71
C ARG A 33 9.16 25.17 18.16
N ALA A 34 8.96 23.87 18.37
CA ALA A 34 8.97 23.27 19.70
C ALA A 34 10.38 22.90 20.18
N GLY A 35 11.38 22.92 19.30
CA GLY A 35 12.78 22.64 19.64
C GLY A 35 13.03 21.18 20.03
N ILE A 36 12.30 20.24 19.44
CA ILE A 36 12.43 18.82 19.78
C ILE A 36 13.47 18.09 18.92
N PHE A 37 13.93 18.70 17.83
CA PHE A 37 14.90 18.09 16.92
C PHE A 37 16.26 18.80 17.04
N PRO A 38 17.32 18.05 17.37
CA PRO A 38 18.70 18.51 17.18
C PRO A 38 18.96 18.90 15.72
N GLU A 39 19.96 19.72 15.46
CA GLU A 39 20.29 20.19 14.11
C GLU A 39 20.66 19.03 13.15
N SER A 40 21.33 17.98 13.69
CA SER A 40 21.63 16.75 12.92
C SER A 40 20.36 16.09 12.42
N ASP A 41 19.38 15.95 13.30
CA ASP A 41 18.12 15.26 13.03
C ASP A 41 17.27 16.07 12.05
N ARG A 42 17.26 17.40 12.17
CA ARG A 42 16.57 18.28 11.21
C ARG A 42 17.13 18.14 9.80
N ARG A 43 18.45 18.02 9.67
CA ARG A 43 19.11 17.80 8.37
C ARG A 43 18.75 16.44 7.80
N GLU A 44 18.87 15.38 8.59
CA GLU A 44 18.52 14.03 8.16
C GLU A 44 17.05 13.93 7.73
N LEU A 45 16.13 14.48 8.52
CA LEU A 45 14.71 14.52 8.16
C LEU A 45 14.45 15.33 6.88
N THR A 46 15.19 16.43 6.68
CA THR A 46 15.07 17.22 5.45
C THR A 46 15.49 16.42 4.23
N GLU A 47 16.60 15.68 4.30
CA GLU A 47 17.05 14.78 3.22
C GLU A 47 16.04 13.68 2.94
N GLN A 48 15.45 13.09 3.99
CA GLN A 48 14.39 12.08 3.84
C GLN A 48 13.12 12.65 3.19
N LEU A 49 12.76 13.88 3.48
CA LEU A 49 11.61 14.56 2.87
C LEU A 49 11.88 14.98 1.42
N GLU A 50 13.12 15.30 1.07
CA GLU A 50 13.51 15.50 -0.34
C GLU A 50 13.45 14.20 -1.13
N GLU A 51 13.92 13.11 -0.54
CA GLU A 51 13.80 11.79 -1.13
C GLU A 51 12.34 11.35 -1.27
N PHE A 52 11.49 11.65 -0.27
CA PHE A 52 10.04 11.45 -0.34
C PHE A 52 9.45 12.14 -1.57
N GLU A 53 9.75 13.43 -1.77
CA GLU A 53 9.27 14.18 -2.92
C GLU A 53 9.77 13.59 -4.25
N ARG A 54 11.03 13.16 -4.30
CA ARG A 54 11.63 12.55 -5.48
C ARG A 54 10.95 11.22 -5.88
N ILE A 55 10.56 10.42 -4.89
CA ILE A 55 9.93 9.11 -5.10
C ILE A 55 8.45 9.26 -5.42
N THR A 56 7.74 10.09 -4.68
CA THR A 56 6.27 10.18 -4.75
C THR A 56 5.78 11.26 -5.73
N GLY A 57 6.62 12.24 -6.00
CA GLY A 57 6.28 13.41 -6.81
C GLY A 57 5.38 14.41 -6.10
N GLY A 58 5.27 14.35 -4.77
CA GLY A 58 4.53 15.32 -3.99
C GLY A 58 5.29 15.82 -2.78
N GLN A 59 4.81 16.84 -2.12
CA GLN A 59 5.53 17.55 -1.09
C GLN A 59 5.06 17.15 0.30
N MET A 60 6.02 16.94 1.22
CA MET A 60 5.72 16.74 2.63
C MET A 60 6.55 17.73 3.47
N ALA A 61 5.90 18.29 4.50
CA ALA A 61 6.54 19.14 5.50
C ALA A 61 6.19 18.68 6.92
N VAL A 62 7.09 18.96 7.85
CA VAL A 62 6.92 18.69 9.28
C VAL A 62 6.96 20.02 10.03
N LEU A 63 5.93 20.26 10.83
CA LEU A 63 5.84 21.40 11.73
C LEU A 63 5.73 20.92 13.17
N THR A 64 6.58 21.44 14.04
CA THR A 64 6.39 21.32 15.48
C THR A 64 6.07 22.66 16.09
N VAL A 65 5.10 22.71 17.00
CA VAL A 65 4.75 23.94 17.75
C VAL A 65 4.70 23.64 19.25
N PRO A 66 5.05 24.61 20.09
CA PRO A 66 5.04 24.43 21.54
C PRO A 66 3.64 24.39 22.13
N THR A 67 2.65 25.04 21.50
CA THR A 67 1.26 25.12 21.96
C THR A 67 0.35 25.53 20.81
N LEU A 68 -0.92 25.20 20.93
CA LEU A 68 -2.01 25.67 20.06
C LEU A 68 -2.83 26.79 20.72
N ASP A 69 -2.52 27.19 21.96
CA ASP A 69 -3.21 28.23 22.73
C ASP A 69 -4.73 28.02 22.81
N GLY A 70 -5.14 26.73 22.82
CA GLY A 70 -6.55 26.32 22.88
C GLY A 70 -7.27 26.23 21.54
N GLU A 71 -6.59 26.50 20.43
CA GLU A 71 -7.13 26.26 19.09
C GLU A 71 -7.19 24.74 18.80
N PRO A 72 -8.27 24.22 18.16
CA PRO A 72 -8.30 22.83 17.69
C PRO A 72 -7.18 22.54 16.72
N ILE A 73 -6.51 21.38 16.88
CA ILE A 73 -5.39 20.98 15.99
C ILE A 73 -5.84 20.86 14.53
N GLU A 74 -7.09 20.51 14.30
CA GLU A 74 -7.71 20.42 12.99
C GLU A 74 -7.72 21.76 12.27
N ASP A 75 -8.22 22.79 12.95
CA ASP A 75 -8.35 24.13 12.39
C ASP A 75 -6.97 24.75 12.13
N PHE A 76 -6.04 24.57 13.07
CA PHE A 76 -4.68 25.04 12.91
C PHE A 76 -3.95 24.35 11.75
N SER A 77 -4.06 23.01 11.63
CA SER A 77 -3.38 22.26 10.58
C SER A 77 -3.86 22.65 9.17
N ILE A 78 -5.17 22.87 8.98
CA ILE A 78 -5.74 23.34 7.72
C ILE A 78 -5.19 24.72 7.36
N ARG A 79 -5.19 25.67 8.31
CA ARG A 79 -4.64 27.03 8.10
C ARG A 79 -3.15 27.01 7.73
N VAL A 80 -2.37 26.14 8.37
CA VAL A 80 -0.95 25.98 8.03
C VAL A 80 -0.79 25.41 6.63
N ALA A 81 -1.53 24.35 6.28
CA ALA A 81 -1.46 23.73 4.98
C ALA A 81 -1.84 24.71 3.85
N GLU A 82 -2.89 25.50 4.06
CA GLU A 82 -3.32 26.55 3.12
C GLU A 82 -2.29 27.68 3.00
N ALA A 83 -1.75 28.16 4.12
CA ALA A 83 -0.75 29.23 4.12
C ALA A 83 0.56 28.80 3.46
N TRP A 84 0.97 27.55 3.67
CA TRP A 84 2.20 26.98 3.11
C TRP A 84 2.04 26.52 1.67
N LYS A 85 0.80 26.33 1.19
CA LYS A 85 0.49 25.86 -0.17
C LYS A 85 1.26 24.62 -0.53
N LEU A 86 1.26 23.64 0.39
CA LEU A 86 1.97 22.39 0.20
C LEU A 86 1.41 21.60 -0.98
N GLY A 87 2.30 21.04 -1.79
CA GLY A 87 1.95 20.30 -3.01
C GLY A 87 2.07 21.14 -4.26
N TYR A 88 1.88 20.49 -5.40
CA TYR A 88 1.94 21.15 -6.69
C TYR A 88 0.57 21.64 -7.11
N GLN A 89 0.53 22.85 -7.71
CA GLN A 89 -0.71 23.45 -8.16
C GLN A 89 -1.48 22.51 -9.10
N GLY A 90 -2.75 22.28 -8.81
CA GLY A 90 -3.64 21.41 -9.59
C GLY A 90 -3.45 19.91 -9.34
N LYS A 91 -2.51 19.54 -8.45
CA LYS A 91 -2.33 18.14 -8.02
C LYS A 91 -2.78 17.93 -6.57
N ASP A 92 -2.74 18.97 -5.75
CA ASP A 92 -3.09 18.95 -4.32
C ASP A 92 -2.45 17.79 -3.56
N ASN A 93 -1.16 17.53 -3.88
CA ASN A 93 -0.40 16.39 -3.40
C ASN A 93 0.61 16.80 -2.30
N GLY A 94 0.15 17.65 -1.39
CA GLY A 94 0.88 18.05 -0.19
C GLY A 94 0.51 17.21 1.02
N ILE A 95 1.45 17.03 1.95
CA ILE A 95 1.22 16.45 3.27
C ILE A 95 1.87 17.35 4.33
N LEU A 96 1.13 17.65 5.39
CA LEU A 96 1.64 18.32 6.58
C LEU A 96 1.56 17.36 7.77
N LEU A 97 2.70 17.12 8.41
CA LEU A 97 2.74 16.47 9.72
C LEU A 97 2.92 17.55 10.79
N LEU A 98 1.86 17.79 11.55
CA LEU A 98 1.84 18.71 12.68
C LEU A 98 2.03 17.94 13.99
N ILE A 99 2.92 18.45 14.85
CA ILE A 99 3.26 17.83 16.13
C ILE A 99 3.24 18.90 17.22
N VAL A 100 2.50 18.65 18.29
CA VAL A 100 2.40 19.52 19.47
C VAL A 100 2.80 18.70 20.71
N PRO A 101 4.10 18.61 21.03
CA PRO A 101 4.60 17.67 22.02
C PRO A 101 4.04 17.88 23.43
N PRO A 102 3.91 19.12 23.95
CA PRO A 102 3.39 19.35 25.30
C PRO A 102 1.92 18.92 25.44
N GLU A 103 1.12 19.09 24.39
CA GLU A 103 -0.29 18.73 24.37
C GLU A 103 -0.51 17.28 23.97
N ARG A 104 0.57 16.55 23.58
CA ARG A 104 0.55 15.16 23.09
C ARG A 104 -0.39 14.96 21.90
N GLN A 105 -0.45 15.98 21.04
CA GLN A 105 -1.27 15.96 19.85
C GLN A 105 -0.39 15.86 18.61
N MET A 106 -0.86 15.08 17.64
CA MET A 106 -0.25 14.92 16.33
C MET A 106 -1.35 14.83 15.28
N ARG A 107 -1.14 15.48 14.14
CA ARG A 107 -2.07 15.43 13.03
C ARG A 107 -1.33 15.31 11.70
N LEU A 108 -1.88 14.50 10.81
CA LEU A 108 -1.43 14.38 9.44
C LEU A 108 -2.52 14.97 8.54
N GLU A 109 -2.22 16.13 7.94
CA GLU A 109 -3.08 16.76 6.95
C GLU A 109 -2.66 16.31 5.57
N VAL A 110 -3.59 15.75 4.79
CA VAL A 110 -3.32 15.14 3.49
C VAL A 110 -4.08 15.92 2.42
N GLY A 111 -3.37 16.35 1.38
CA GLY A 111 -3.98 17.02 0.25
C GLY A 111 -4.87 16.10 -0.56
N TYR A 112 -5.93 16.66 -1.15
CA TYR A 112 -6.98 15.94 -1.88
C TYR A 112 -6.45 14.97 -2.95
N GLY A 113 -5.31 15.32 -3.59
CA GLY A 113 -4.67 14.46 -4.58
C GLY A 113 -4.26 13.08 -4.07
N TRP A 114 -4.08 12.93 -2.75
CA TRP A 114 -3.65 11.67 -2.13
C TRP A 114 -4.63 11.03 -1.17
N GLU A 115 -5.79 11.61 -0.92
CA GLU A 115 -6.82 11.05 -0.04
C GLU A 115 -7.23 9.62 -0.44
N HIS A 116 -7.21 9.31 -1.72
CA HIS A 116 -7.50 7.97 -2.22
C HIS A 116 -6.43 6.92 -1.86
N LEU A 117 -5.19 7.33 -1.58
CA LEU A 117 -4.08 6.47 -1.15
C LEU A 117 -3.87 6.55 0.37
N VAL A 118 -3.94 7.75 0.93
CA VAL A 118 -3.75 8.02 2.36
C VAL A 118 -5.09 8.49 2.94
N THR A 119 -5.98 7.52 3.15
CA THR A 119 -7.28 7.77 3.80
C THR A 119 -7.09 8.13 5.27
N ASP A 120 -8.11 8.73 5.92
CA ASP A 120 -8.09 9.08 7.35
C ASP A 120 -7.70 7.88 8.23
N ALA A 121 -8.19 6.69 7.91
CA ALA A 121 -7.83 5.48 8.64
C ALA A 121 -6.33 5.17 8.55
N ARG A 122 -5.74 5.29 7.35
CA ARG A 122 -4.29 5.08 7.13
C ARG A 122 -3.45 6.19 7.75
N ALA A 123 -3.90 7.44 7.66
CA ALA A 123 -3.28 8.58 8.35
C ALA A 123 -3.26 8.33 9.87
N GLY A 124 -4.36 7.85 10.43
CA GLY A 124 -4.44 7.43 11.82
C GLY A 124 -3.48 6.29 12.18
N ASP A 125 -3.27 5.32 11.27
CA ASP A 125 -2.30 4.22 11.47
C ASP A 125 -0.86 4.75 11.51
N VAL A 126 -0.52 5.70 10.63
CA VAL A 126 0.79 6.37 10.62
C VAL A 126 1.03 7.09 11.94
N ILE A 127 0.05 7.87 12.42
CA ILE A 127 0.14 8.58 13.71
C ILE A 127 0.30 7.59 14.87
N ARG A 128 -0.50 6.51 14.92
CA ARG A 128 -0.40 5.49 15.97
C ARG A 128 0.97 4.82 16.00
N ALA A 129 1.56 4.57 14.83
CA ALA A 129 2.89 3.97 14.73
C ALA A 129 4.00 4.88 15.29
N MET A 130 3.80 6.20 15.30
CA MET A 130 4.76 7.16 15.86
C MET A 130 4.73 7.22 17.40
N VAL A 131 3.59 6.91 18.03
CA VAL A 131 3.37 7.11 19.48
C VAL A 131 4.45 6.47 20.35
N PRO A 132 4.89 5.20 20.14
CA PRO A 132 5.94 4.60 20.97
C PRO A 132 7.24 5.42 20.96
N GLY A 133 7.70 5.87 19.78
CA GLY A 133 8.93 6.66 19.66
C GLY A 133 8.81 8.03 20.35
N PHE A 134 7.62 8.63 20.34
CA PHE A 134 7.37 9.87 21.10
C PHE A 134 7.41 9.66 22.62
N LEU A 135 6.90 8.53 23.11
CA LEU A 135 6.99 8.18 24.52
C LEU A 135 8.44 7.95 24.99
N GLU A 136 9.27 7.42 24.10
CA GLU A 136 10.72 7.19 24.31
C GLU A 136 11.58 8.42 23.98
N LYS A 137 10.98 9.54 23.59
CA LYS A 137 11.65 10.78 23.13
C LYS A 137 12.55 10.57 21.90
N GLN A 138 12.29 9.55 21.11
CA GLN A 138 12.98 9.27 19.85
C GLN A 138 12.24 9.94 18.69
N TYR A 139 12.05 11.24 18.78
CA TYR A 139 11.19 12.03 17.90
C TYR A 139 11.55 11.91 16.42
N ALA A 140 12.84 12.08 16.10
CA ALA A 140 13.31 12.03 14.73
C ALA A 140 13.11 10.65 14.10
N GLN A 141 13.35 9.57 14.86
CA GLN A 141 13.15 8.20 14.38
C GLN A 141 11.69 7.91 14.12
N ALA A 142 10.79 8.39 14.99
CA ALA A 142 9.35 8.23 14.81
C ALA A 142 8.85 8.97 13.56
N VAL A 143 9.32 10.20 13.32
CA VAL A 143 9.00 10.96 12.11
C VAL A 143 9.57 10.27 10.86
N ALA A 144 10.81 9.80 10.91
CA ALA A 144 11.44 9.05 9.82
C ALA A 144 10.66 7.77 9.48
N GLN A 145 10.11 7.08 10.49
CA GLN A 145 9.24 5.93 10.28
C GLN A 145 7.93 6.33 9.58
N ALA A 146 7.32 7.44 9.98
CA ALA A 146 6.11 7.95 9.33
C ALA A 146 6.36 8.29 7.86
N ILE A 147 7.48 8.96 7.54
CA ILE A 147 7.88 9.27 6.16
C ILE A 147 7.99 7.98 5.33
N ARG A 148 8.70 6.96 5.83
CA ARG A 148 8.82 5.67 5.12
C ARG A 148 7.49 4.96 4.94
N HIS A 149 6.61 5.01 5.94
CA HIS A 149 5.27 4.41 5.84
C HIS A 149 4.44 5.08 4.75
N LEU A 150 4.43 6.41 4.72
CA LEU A 150 3.76 7.19 3.67
C LEU A 150 4.36 6.95 2.28
N GLN A 151 5.68 6.85 2.16
CA GLN A 151 6.34 6.45 0.91
C GLN A 151 5.84 5.09 0.41
N GLY A 152 5.69 4.12 1.33
CA GLY A 152 5.15 2.80 1.00
C GLY A 152 3.70 2.85 0.51
N LEU A 153 2.85 3.67 1.15
CA LEU A 153 1.44 3.82 0.77
C LEU A 153 1.27 4.51 -0.59
N ILE A 154 2.05 5.56 -0.85
CA ILE A 154 1.96 6.38 -2.05
C ILE A 154 2.76 5.75 -3.20
N GLY A 155 3.95 5.24 -2.92
CA GLY A 155 4.86 4.66 -3.93
C GLY A 155 4.31 3.38 -4.56
N THR A 156 3.51 2.59 -3.84
CA THR A 156 2.83 1.41 -4.38
C THR A 156 1.64 1.76 -5.28
N GLY A 157 1.12 2.99 -5.17
CA GLY A 157 0.05 3.51 -6.05
C GLY A 157 0.56 4.03 -7.41
N SER A 158 1.83 4.40 -7.53
CA SER A 158 2.50 4.58 -8.81
C SER A 158 2.88 3.18 -9.32
N GLY A 159 2.15 2.70 -10.34
CA GLY A 159 2.35 1.39 -10.94
C GLY A 159 3.82 1.04 -11.20
N PRO A 160 4.15 -0.21 -11.52
CA PRO A 160 5.52 -0.72 -11.49
C PRO A 160 6.45 0.24 -12.23
N THR A 161 7.41 0.81 -11.49
CA THR A 161 8.46 1.64 -12.08
C THR A 161 9.04 0.85 -13.24
N ALA A 162 9.17 1.49 -14.41
CA ALA A 162 9.55 0.86 -15.68
C ALA A 162 10.80 -0.04 -15.60
N LYS A 163 11.61 0.10 -14.56
CA LYS A 163 12.78 -0.76 -14.28
C LYS A 163 12.41 -2.16 -13.75
N GLY A 164 11.35 -2.29 -12.94
CA GLY A 164 10.88 -3.61 -12.49
C GLY A 164 10.15 -4.38 -13.59
N GLY A 165 9.44 -3.66 -14.46
CA GLY A 165 8.76 -4.25 -15.61
C GLY A 165 9.72 -4.88 -16.61
N LEU A 166 10.84 -4.24 -16.93
CA LEU A 166 11.84 -4.78 -17.86
C LEU A 166 12.46 -6.09 -17.37
N ILE A 167 12.73 -6.21 -16.07
CA ILE A 167 13.27 -7.44 -15.46
C ILE A 167 12.22 -8.55 -15.50
N PHE A 168 10.97 -8.25 -15.15
CA PHE A 168 9.88 -9.22 -15.19
C PHE A 168 9.60 -9.72 -16.61
N TRP A 169 9.51 -8.83 -17.59
CA TRP A 169 9.33 -9.19 -18.99
C TRP A 169 10.53 -9.94 -19.56
N GLY A 170 11.75 -9.60 -19.13
CA GLY A 170 12.98 -10.32 -19.50
C GLY A 170 12.97 -11.77 -18.99
N ILE A 171 12.58 -11.99 -17.72
CA ILE A 171 12.46 -13.34 -17.11
C ILE A 171 11.34 -14.13 -17.80
N LEU A 172 10.20 -13.51 -18.06
CA LEU A 172 9.07 -14.14 -18.74
C LEU A 172 9.45 -14.57 -20.18
N ALA A 173 10.12 -13.68 -20.93
CA ALA A 173 10.61 -14.00 -22.27
C ALA A 173 11.64 -15.15 -22.26
N ALA A 174 12.58 -15.14 -21.31
CA ALA A 174 13.55 -16.23 -21.15
C ALA A 174 12.88 -17.57 -20.80
N PHE A 175 11.83 -17.52 -19.98
CA PHE A 175 11.06 -18.71 -19.62
C PHE A 175 10.27 -19.26 -20.82
N VAL A 176 9.59 -18.41 -21.58
CA VAL A 176 8.84 -18.79 -22.78
C VAL A 176 9.78 -19.40 -23.85
N THR A 177 10.95 -18.80 -24.07
CA THR A 177 11.93 -19.32 -25.02
C THR A 177 12.52 -20.66 -24.58
N ALA A 178 12.81 -20.85 -23.28
CA ALA A 178 13.29 -22.10 -22.71
C ALA A 178 12.25 -23.24 -22.84
N VAL A 179 10.97 -22.96 -22.54
CA VAL A 179 9.89 -23.91 -22.70
C VAL A 179 9.67 -24.25 -24.18
N GLY A 180 9.62 -23.24 -25.05
CA GLY A 180 9.50 -23.45 -26.50
C GLY A 180 10.62 -24.31 -27.07
N TRP A 181 11.87 -24.09 -26.62
CA TRP A 181 13.02 -24.89 -27.06
C TRP A 181 12.96 -26.32 -26.53
N SER A 182 12.48 -26.52 -25.30
CA SER A 182 12.26 -27.83 -24.71
C SER A 182 11.22 -28.63 -25.48
N VAL A 183 10.06 -27.99 -25.82
CA VAL A 183 9.00 -28.61 -26.62
C VAL A 183 9.48 -28.94 -28.03
N TYR A 184 10.27 -28.04 -28.64
CA TYR A 184 10.88 -28.30 -29.96
C TYR A 184 11.84 -29.50 -29.94
N LYS A 185 12.71 -29.60 -28.94
CA LYS A 185 13.60 -30.77 -28.78
C LYS A 185 12.82 -32.06 -28.54
N PHE A 186 11.77 -32.01 -27.70
CA PHE A 186 10.92 -33.16 -27.42
C PHE A 186 10.16 -33.62 -28.70
N GLY A 187 9.62 -32.67 -29.47
CA GLY A 187 8.97 -32.95 -30.74
C GLY A 187 9.93 -33.62 -31.76
N LYS A 188 11.18 -33.13 -31.86
CA LYS A 188 12.20 -33.78 -32.70
C LYS A 188 12.58 -35.17 -32.20
N TRP A 189 12.55 -35.42 -30.91
CA TRP A 189 12.84 -36.74 -30.33
C TRP A 189 11.71 -37.73 -30.60
N VAL A 190 10.46 -37.31 -30.47
CA VAL A 190 9.26 -38.13 -30.74
C VAL A 190 9.08 -38.43 -32.23
N LEU A 191 9.38 -37.46 -33.10
CA LEU A 191 9.24 -37.57 -34.55
C LEU A 191 10.46 -38.19 -35.26
N LYS A 192 11.48 -38.65 -34.48
CA LYS A 192 12.61 -39.35 -35.07
C LYS A 192 12.15 -40.64 -35.69
N PRO A 193 12.26 -40.82 -37.04
CA PRO A 193 11.86 -42.08 -37.65
C PRO A 193 12.70 -43.19 -37.07
N GLN A 194 12.04 -44.18 -36.48
CA GLN A 194 12.67 -45.39 -35.96
C GLN A 194 13.39 -46.07 -37.10
N SER A 195 14.68 -46.28 -36.99
CA SER A 195 15.44 -46.96 -38.05
C SER A 195 14.96 -48.38 -38.22
N PRO A 196 14.91 -48.90 -39.46
CA PRO A 196 14.39 -50.25 -39.73
C PRO A 196 15.10 -51.41 -38.97
N LYS A 197 16.29 -51.10 -38.41
CA LYS A 197 17.08 -52.06 -37.62
C LYS A 197 16.54 -52.30 -36.21
N GLU A 198 15.87 -51.32 -35.62
CA GLU A 198 15.24 -51.45 -34.29
C GLU A 198 13.90 -52.21 -34.36
N ILE A 199 13.14 -52.03 -35.42
CA ILE A 199 11.87 -52.76 -35.66
C ILE A 199 12.15 -54.27 -35.81
N ARG A 200 13.25 -54.65 -36.44
CA ARG A 200 13.65 -56.05 -36.54
C ARG A 200 14.03 -56.71 -35.20
N LYS A 201 14.63 -55.95 -34.28
CA LYS A 201 14.97 -56.50 -32.96
C LYS A 201 13.72 -56.72 -32.10
N PHE A 202 12.68 -55.91 -32.27
CA PHE A 202 11.44 -56.07 -31.54
C PHE A 202 10.61 -57.24 -32.06
N SER A 203 10.60 -57.45 -33.38
CA SER A 203 9.88 -58.58 -34.01
C SER A 203 10.49 -59.96 -33.72
N LEU A 204 11.83 -59.99 -33.45
CA LEU A 204 12.53 -61.27 -33.14
C LEU A 204 12.38 -61.69 -31.67
N LYS A 205 11.94 -60.79 -30.81
CA LYS A 205 11.77 -61.07 -29.35
C LYS A 205 10.39 -61.61 -29.01
N THR A 206 9.41 -61.51 -29.95
CA THR A 206 8.04 -62.03 -29.77
C THR A 206 7.82 -63.43 -30.36
N LYS A 207 8.88 -64.05 -30.95
CA LYS A 207 8.78 -65.38 -31.56
C LYS A 207 9.35 -66.51 -30.66
N GLY A 208 8.91 -66.48 -29.42
CA GLY A 208 9.30 -67.54 -28.48
C GLY A 208 8.26 -67.69 -27.39
N GLY A 209 7.32 -68.60 -27.58
CA GLY A 209 6.58 -69.12 -26.46
C GLY A 209 5.05 -69.02 -26.53
N SER A 210 4.48 -70.16 -26.91
CA SER A 210 3.22 -70.70 -26.39
C SER A 210 1.92 -70.34 -27.11
N SER A 211 1.55 -71.25 -27.93
CA SER A 211 0.18 -71.52 -28.45
C SER A 211 -0.77 -71.78 -27.30
N TYR A 212 -1.82 -71.00 -27.24
CA TYR A 212 -3.06 -71.44 -26.62
C TYR A 212 -4.22 -71.17 -27.56
N SER A 213 -4.94 -72.28 -27.77
CA SER A 213 -6.07 -72.54 -28.64
C SER A 213 -7.25 -71.63 -28.36
N CYS A 214 -7.88 -71.17 -29.43
CA CYS A 214 -9.13 -70.47 -29.44
C CYS A 214 -10.26 -71.40 -29.03
N HIS A 215 -11.16 -70.96 -28.19
CA HIS A 215 -12.52 -71.40 -28.15
C HIS A 215 -13.49 -70.26 -28.34
N SER A 216 -14.20 -70.31 -29.38
CA SER A 216 -15.33 -69.47 -29.74
C SER A 216 -16.49 -69.68 -28.78
N GLY A 217 -17.06 -68.66 -28.27
CA GLY A 217 -18.31 -68.70 -27.54
C GLY A 217 -18.98 -67.29 -27.62
N GLY A 218 -19.90 -67.23 -28.57
CA GLY A 218 -20.80 -66.10 -28.64
C GLY A 218 -21.90 -66.18 -27.57
N PHE A 219 -22.55 -65.09 -27.37
CA PHE A 219 -23.86 -64.78 -26.78
C PHE A 219 -23.71 -63.46 -26.07
N GLY A 220 -24.42 -62.41 -26.31
CA GLY A 220 -25.82 -62.29 -26.38
C GLY A 220 -26.21 -61.08 -25.56
N GLY A 221 -26.82 -60.14 -26.12
CA GLY A 221 -27.57 -59.01 -25.79
C GLY A 221 -28.02 -58.77 -24.33
N GLY A 222 -28.23 -57.57 -24.03
CA GLY A 222 -28.92 -57.14 -22.82
C GLY A 222 -28.82 -55.67 -22.59
N GLY A 223 -29.71 -54.90 -23.15
CA GLY A 223 -29.93 -53.51 -22.77
C GLY A 223 -30.62 -53.40 -21.42
N PHE A 224 -30.34 -52.39 -20.69
CA PHE A 224 -31.26 -51.90 -19.65
C PHE A 224 -31.26 -50.38 -19.62
N ARG A 225 -32.44 -49.94 -19.71
CA ARG A 225 -33.06 -48.62 -19.61
C ARG A 225 -33.20 -48.20 -18.16
N GLY A 226 -33.31 -46.90 -17.95
CA GLY A 226 -34.04 -46.31 -16.84
C GLY A 226 -33.11 -45.73 -15.79
N GLY A 227 -33.24 -44.55 -15.34
CA GLY A 227 -34.37 -43.72 -15.10
C GLY A 227 -34.13 -42.93 -13.82
N GLY A 228 -34.54 -41.67 -13.83
CA GLY A 228 -35.04 -40.98 -12.67
C GLY A 228 -33.96 -40.36 -11.75
N GLY A 229 -33.83 -39.09 -11.54
CA GLY A 229 -34.88 -38.20 -11.08
C GLY A 229 -34.66 -37.87 -9.61
N GLY A 230 -34.54 -36.63 -9.26
CA GLY A 230 -34.58 -36.22 -7.85
C GLY A 230 -33.83 -34.93 -7.59
N GLY A 231 -34.51 -33.82 -7.83
CA GLY A 231 -34.15 -32.51 -7.28
C GLY A 231 -34.50 -32.44 -5.80
N PHE A 232 -33.78 -31.59 -5.08
CA PHE A 232 -34.28 -31.03 -3.86
C PHE A 232 -33.90 -29.55 -3.77
N SER A 233 -34.93 -28.78 -3.66
CA SER A 233 -35.09 -27.37 -3.37
C SER A 233 -35.10 -27.13 -1.86
N GLY A 234 -34.76 -25.88 -1.46
CA GLY A 234 -35.13 -25.29 -0.20
C GLY A 234 -33.87 -24.93 0.61
N GLY A 235 -33.63 -23.73 1.06
CA GLY A 235 -34.47 -22.68 1.52
C GLY A 235 -33.95 -22.19 2.85
N GLY A 236 -33.61 -20.91 2.93
CA GLY A 236 -33.97 -19.97 3.96
C GLY A 236 -33.25 -20.01 5.31
N GLY A 237 -32.80 -18.89 5.71
CA GLY A 237 -32.42 -18.49 7.04
C GLY A 237 -31.41 -17.33 6.99
#